data_d508fe5a6f827ddc3d280adbfb7c7c0d
#
_entry.id   d508fe5a6f827ddc3d280adbfb7c7c0d
#
_cell.length_a   1.000
_cell.length_b   1.000
_cell.length_c   1.000
_cell.angle_alpha   90.00
_cell.angle_beta   90.00
_cell.angle_gamma   90.00
#
_symmetry.space_group_name_H-M   'P 1'
#
loop_
_entity.id
_entity.type
_entity.pdbx_description
1 polymer ?
#
loop_
_entity_poly.entity_id
_entity_poly.type
_entity_poly.pdbx_seq_one_letter_code
_entity_poly.pdbx_strand_id
1 'polypeptide(L)'
;MSSRRQFLISTSAAAVLPAAAAMLAVSSKAWASDAPISDAELQRQMLAKLNVELNDSTIASTEAPYLQDIFFSWDLPSIPVAQIGAIVAYSFGDRPAAASGANATSGTGQSQLPQPGPINEEIADAVHQLVQSKPVMVYAQWEVASVLTAKYQMSSANLQSIKPPTVASNGTISYPALDDVAAAIIALQGTAAALGTVAVVTHRDQAKRAIQTSRAHGMNAYAAQGVTLPVDYDAQASQPANRRRDLYLLNDMMNQFATLRASLIAQQYPNG
;
A
#
# COMPACT_ATOMS: atom_id res chain seq x y z
N MET A 1 21.16 -11.97 -35.59
CA MET A 1 21.71 -13.32 -35.27
C MET A 1 21.10 -13.78 -33.95
N SER A 2 20.23 -14.74 -34.10
CA SER A 2 19.38 -15.29 -33.01
C SER A 2 20.10 -16.44 -32.32
N SER A 3 20.13 -16.50 -31.00
CA SER A 3 20.54 -17.70 -30.27
C SER A 3 19.46 -18.04 -29.24
N ARG A 4 18.55 -18.91 -29.64
CA ARG A 4 17.62 -19.61 -28.76
C ARG A 4 18.37 -20.75 -28.07
N ARG A 5 18.42 -20.75 -26.75
CA ARG A 5 18.83 -21.94 -25.99
C ARG A 5 17.62 -22.85 -25.83
N GLN A 6 17.64 -23.98 -26.53
CA GLN A 6 16.72 -25.09 -26.33
C GLN A 6 17.15 -25.88 -25.11
N PHE A 7 16.24 -26.12 -24.18
CA PHE A 7 16.40 -27.13 -23.14
C PHE A 7 16.01 -28.48 -23.71
N LEU A 8 16.99 -29.37 -23.77
CA LEU A 8 16.80 -30.78 -24.17
C LEU A 8 16.22 -31.56 -22.99
N ILE A 9 15.04 -32.11 -23.19
CA ILE A 9 14.44 -33.12 -22.34
C ILE A 9 14.98 -34.45 -22.86
N SER A 10 15.81 -35.14 -22.07
CA SER A 10 16.25 -36.48 -22.36
C SER A 10 15.25 -37.50 -21.78
N THR A 11 14.49 -38.14 -22.66
CA THR A 11 13.70 -39.33 -22.38
C THR A 11 14.61 -40.52 -22.37
N SER A 12 14.77 -41.18 -21.23
CA SER A 12 15.40 -42.52 -21.14
C SER A 12 14.33 -43.61 -21.08
N ALA A 13 14.48 -44.57 -21.95
CA ALA A 13 13.54 -45.63 -22.20
C ALA A 13 13.48 -46.66 -21.06
N ALA A 14 12.34 -47.30 -21.00
CA ALA A 14 11.90 -48.31 -20.06
C ALA A 14 12.73 -49.58 -20.06
N ALA A 15 12.98 -50.16 -18.87
CA ALA A 15 13.20 -51.57 -18.67
C ALA A 15 12.07 -52.13 -17.79
N VAL A 16 11.29 -53.03 -18.37
CA VAL A 16 10.20 -53.73 -17.70
C VAL A 16 10.81 -54.94 -16.95
N LEU A 17 10.54 -55.03 -15.65
CA LEU A 17 10.66 -56.26 -14.87
C LEU A 17 9.42 -56.45 -13.99
N PRO A 18 8.95 -57.70 -13.77
CA PRO A 18 7.62 -57.94 -13.25
C PRO A 18 7.53 -58.02 -11.72
N ALA A 19 6.41 -57.55 -11.25
CA ALA A 19 5.60 -57.94 -10.08
C ALA A 19 6.32 -58.41 -8.81
N ALA A 20 6.38 -57.53 -7.83
CA ALA A 20 6.05 -57.84 -6.45
C ALA A 20 5.08 -56.78 -5.96
N ALA A 21 3.85 -57.20 -5.70
CA ALA A 21 2.82 -56.33 -5.10
C ALA A 21 3.22 -56.06 -3.64
N ALA A 22 4.06 -55.05 -3.43
CA ALA A 22 4.15 -54.37 -2.15
C ALA A 22 3.05 -53.29 -2.18
N MET A 23 1.97 -53.52 -1.47
CA MET A 23 1.05 -52.48 -1.08
C MET A 23 1.86 -51.46 -0.29
N LEU A 24 2.42 -50.47 -0.99
CA LEU A 24 2.77 -49.22 -0.41
C LEU A 24 1.44 -48.56 -0.05
N ALA A 25 1.02 -48.75 1.20
CA ALA A 25 0.13 -47.82 1.83
C ALA A 25 0.79 -46.43 1.67
N VAL A 26 0.44 -45.74 0.59
CA VAL A 26 0.61 -44.31 0.51
C VAL A 26 -0.28 -43.78 1.64
N SER A 27 0.31 -43.69 2.83
CA SER A 27 -0.25 -42.81 3.84
C SER A 27 -0.33 -41.46 3.15
N SER A 28 -1.52 -41.13 2.63
CA SER A 28 -1.91 -39.77 2.41
C SER A 28 -1.63 -39.11 3.76
N LYS A 29 -0.45 -38.48 3.87
CA LYS A 29 -0.32 -37.39 4.87
C LYS A 29 -1.45 -36.49 4.51
N ALA A 30 -2.59 -36.64 5.20
CA ALA A 30 -3.54 -35.59 5.31
C ALA A 30 -2.68 -34.38 5.63
N TRP A 31 -2.73 -33.36 4.77
CA TRP A 31 -2.21 -32.06 5.11
C TRP A 31 -3.05 -31.67 6.31
N ALA A 32 -2.59 -32.06 7.51
CA ALA A 32 -3.08 -31.45 8.72
C ALA A 32 -2.90 -29.97 8.41
N SER A 33 -3.99 -29.23 8.45
CA SER A 33 -3.90 -27.77 8.44
C SER A 33 -3.14 -27.45 9.71
N ASP A 34 -1.82 -27.31 9.59
CA ASP A 34 -1.01 -26.89 10.70
C ASP A 34 -1.63 -25.58 11.18
N ALA A 35 -1.98 -25.56 12.46
CA ALA A 35 -2.45 -24.31 13.05
C ALA A 35 -1.44 -23.21 12.72
N PRO A 36 -1.88 -22.00 12.36
CA PRO A 36 -0.97 -20.92 12.06
C PRO A 36 0.04 -20.80 13.20
N ILE A 37 1.33 -20.77 12.87
CA ILE A 37 2.38 -20.54 13.87
C ILE A 37 2.17 -19.15 14.50
N SER A 38 2.43 -19.04 15.80
CA SER A 38 2.38 -17.76 16.48
C SER A 38 3.49 -16.82 15.97
N ASP A 39 3.27 -15.51 16.07
CA ASP A 39 4.28 -14.50 15.69
C ASP A 39 5.60 -14.71 16.43
N ALA A 40 5.56 -15.11 17.71
CA ALA A 40 6.75 -15.42 18.49
C ALA A 40 7.53 -16.62 17.93
N GLU A 41 6.83 -17.68 17.53
CA GLU A 41 7.46 -18.86 16.93
C GLU A 41 8.00 -18.55 15.52
N LEU A 42 7.27 -17.76 14.72
CA LEU A 42 7.74 -17.28 13.43
C LEU A 42 9.03 -16.47 13.59
N GLN A 43 9.05 -15.50 14.53
CA GLN A 43 10.21 -14.68 14.81
C GLN A 43 11.41 -15.54 15.23
N ARG A 44 11.19 -16.53 16.10
CA ARG A 44 12.24 -17.47 16.52
C ARG A 44 12.84 -18.24 15.36
N GLN A 45 11.99 -18.74 14.44
CA GLN A 45 12.45 -19.48 13.26
C GLN A 45 13.18 -18.58 12.27
N MET A 46 12.66 -17.38 12.00
CA MET A 46 13.31 -16.40 11.15
C MET A 46 14.69 -16.02 11.69
N LEU A 47 14.79 -15.71 12.99
CA LEU A 47 16.06 -15.39 13.64
C LEU A 47 17.06 -16.55 13.53
N ALA A 48 16.64 -17.79 13.78
CA ALA A 48 17.50 -18.95 13.64
C ALA A 48 18.03 -19.11 12.20
N LYS A 49 17.16 -18.92 11.20
CA LYS A 49 17.55 -19.00 9.79
C LYS A 49 18.48 -17.87 9.39
N LEU A 50 18.18 -16.62 9.79
CA LEU A 50 19.02 -15.45 9.52
C LEU A 50 20.41 -15.59 10.14
N ASN A 51 20.52 -16.11 11.37
CA ASN A 51 21.80 -16.38 12.02
C ASN A 51 22.69 -17.29 11.18
N VAL A 52 22.12 -18.31 10.58
CA VAL A 52 22.86 -19.24 9.70
C VAL A 52 23.28 -18.55 8.40
N GLU A 53 22.36 -17.84 7.74
CA GLU A 53 22.62 -17.25 6.43
C GLU A 53 23.57 -16.04 6.49
N LEU A 54 23.41 -15.18 7.51
CA LEU A 54 24.20 -13.97 7.65
C LEU A 54 25.52 -14.21 8.39
N ASN A 55 25.62 -15.34 9.12
CA ASN A 55 26.75 -15.64 10.02
C ASN A 55 27.07 -14.48 10.98
N ASP A 56 26.03 -13.75 11.40
CA ASP A 56 26.10 -12.59 12.30
C ASP A 56 24.82 -12.52 13.14
N SER A 57 24.94 -12.91 14.41
CA SER A 57 23.79 -12.94 15.32
C SER A 57 23.28 -11.55 15.70
N THR A 58 24.12 -10.54 15.69
CA THR A 58 23.74 -9.16 16.00
C THR A 58 22.88 -8.59 14.87
N ILE A 59 23.35 -8.72 13.63
CA ILE A 59 22.58 -8.29 12.46
C ILE A 59 21.29 -9.08 12.34
N ALA A 60 21.32 -10.41 12.48
CA ALA A 60 20.13 -11.24 12.42
C ALA A 60 19.07 -10.81 13.46
N SER A 61 19.49 -10.49 14.68
CA SER A 61 18.59 -10.03 15.74
C SER A 61 17.98 -8.65 15.44
N THR A 62 18.71 -7.80 14.73
CA THR A 62 18.23 -6.47 14.29
C THR A 62 17.23 -6.59 13.14
N GLU A 63 17.51 -7.46 12.15
CA GLU A 63 16.73 -7.53 10.93
C GLU A 63 15.45 -8.37 11.08
N ALA A 64 15.45 -9.42 11.91
CA ALA A 64 14.29 -10.31 12.06
C ALA A 64 12.97 -9.59 12.39
N PRO A 65 12.92 -8.61 13.34
CA PRO A 65 11.69 -7.86 13.62
C PRO A 65 11.18 -7.04 12.43
N TYR A 66 12.09 -6.43 11.66
CA TYR A 66 11.72 -5.64 10.49
C TYR A 66 11.12 -6.51 9.39
N LEU A 67 11.72 -7.66 9.11
CA LEU A 67 11.20 -8.63 8.15
C LEU A 67 9.84 -9.15 8.59
N GLN A 68 9.68 -9.47 9.87
CA GLN A 68 8.39 -9.92 10.41
C GLN A 68 7.32 -8.84 10.25
N ASP A 69 7.61 -7.59 10.61
CA ASP A 69 6.66 -6.50 10.49
C ASP A 69 6.23 -6.30 9.03
N ILE A 70 7.17 -6.21 8.10
CA ILE A 70 6.88 -5.88 6.70
C ILE A 70 6.16 -7.03 5.99
N PHE A 71 6.54 -8.29 6.22
CA PHE A 71 5.99 -9.42 5.48
C PHE A 71 4.77 -10.06 6.15
N PHE A 72 4.64 -10.02 7.47
CA PHE A 72 3.68 -10.86 8.18
C PHE A 72 2.74 -10.10 9.12
N SER A 73 2.97 -8.80 9.38
CA SER A 73 2.09 -7.99 10.24
C SER A 73 1.24 -7.06 9.40
N TRP A 74 -0.02 -7.45 9.19
CA TRP A 74 -0.98 -6.69 8.37
C TRP A 74 -2.09 -6.05 9.20
N ASP A 75 -2.10 -6.26 10.51
CA ASP A 75 -3.06 -5.66 11.41
C ASP A 75 -2.82 -4.16 11.54
N LEU A 76 -3.90 -3.39 11.41
CA LEU A 76 -3.84 -1.94 11.51
C LEU A 76 -4.13 -1.49 12.94
N PRO A 77 -3.31 -0.60 13.50
CA PRO A 77 -3.68 0.09 14.73
C PRO A 77 -4.96 0.88 14.49
N SER A 78 -5.99 0.65 15.30
CA SER A 78 -7.32 1.23 15.08
C SER A 78 -7.85 1.94 16.32
N ILE A 79 -8.75 2.91 16.09
CA ILE A 79 -9.42 3.68 17.14
C ILE A 79 -10.94 3.74 16.93
N PRO A 80 -11.73 3.89 18.01
CA PRO A 80 -13.14 4.18 17.88
C PRO A 80 -13.42 5.47 17.12
N VAL A 81 -14.45 5.46 16.28
CA VAL A 81 -14.85 6.63 15.46
C VAL A 81 -15.05 7.90 16.30
N ALA A 82 -15.57 7.75 17.53
CA ALA A 82 -15.79 8.90 18.43
C ALA A 82 -14.52 9.68 18.79
N GLN A 83 -13.34 9.07 18.70
CA GLN A 83 -12.05 9.67 19.04
C GLN A 83 -11.37 10.41 17.87
N ILE A 84 -11.96 10.35 16.67
CA ILE A 84 -11.40 10.96 15.46
C ILE A 84 -11.54 12.49 15.53
N GLY A 85 -10.42 13.19 15.32
CA GLY A 85 -10.36 14.65 15.21
C GLY A 85 -10.29 15.14 13.76
N ALA A 86 -9.66 14.33 12.88
CA ALA A 86 -9.56 14.62 11.45
C ALA A 86 -9.49 13.32 10.62
N ILE A 87 -9.82 13.41 9.35
CA ILE A 87 -9.67 12.31 8.39
C ILE A 87 -8.58 12.70 7.39
N VAL A 88 -7.63 11.78 7.14
CA VAL A 88 -6.67 11.88 6.06
C VAL A 88 -6.93 10.76 5.06
N ALA A 89 -7.25 11.13 3.82
CA ALA A 89 -7.55 10.19 2.76
C ALA A 89 -6.44 10.21 1.70
N TYR A 90 -5.77 9.07 1.51
CA TYR A 90 -4.77 8.88 0.47
C TYR A 90 -5.39 8.18 -0.73
N SER A 91 -5.01 8.59 -1.93
CA SER A 91 -5.44 7.95 -3.18
C SER A 91 -4.78 6.58 -3.38
N PHE A 92 -5.39 5.79 -4.27
CA PHE A 92 -4.87 4.50 -4.68
C PHE A 92 -5.03 4.32 -6.19
N GLY A 93 -3.95 4.54 -6.90
CA GLY A 93 -3.97 4.54 -8.35
C GLY A 93 -4.80 5.69 -8.93
N ASP A 94 -4.90 5.68 -10.23
CA ASP A 94 -5.73 6.58 -11.04
C ASP A 94 -5.87 5.97 -12.43
N ARG A 95 -6.76 6.50 -13.26
CA ARG A 95 -6.85 6.15 -14.66
C ARG A 95 -6.22 7.23 -15.53
N PRO A 96 -5.71 6.88 -16.74
CA PRO A 96 -5.25 7.88 -17.70
C PRO A 96 -6.33 8.96 -17.91
N ALA A 97 -5.90 10.17 -18.19
CA ALA A 97 -6.83 11.22 -18.64
C ALA A 97 -7.68 10.67 -19.77
N ALA A 98 -8.98 11.02 -19.78
CA ALA A 98 -9.82 10.65 -20.90
C ALA A 98 -9.16 11.11 -22.20
N ALA A 99 -9.02 10.22 -23.18
CA ALA A 99 -8.53 10.60 -24.48
C ALA A 99 -9.37 11.77 -24.96
N SER A 100 -8.82 12.97 -24.92
CA SER A 100 -9.49 14.15 -25.40
C SER A 100 -9.72 13.92 -26.86
N GLY A 101 -10.99 13.93 -27.29
CA GLY A 101 -11.33 13.93 -28.70
C GLY A 101 -10.52 15.01 -29.40
N ALA A 102 -10.40 14.95 -30.73
CA ALA A 102 -9.53 15.75 -31.60
C ALA A 102 -9.52 17.28 -31.37
N ASN A 103 -10.16 17.79 -30.34
CA ASN A 103 -10.28 19.20 -29.97
C ASN A 103 -9.63 19.55 -28.63
N ALA A 104 -8.84 18.68 -28.01
CA ALA A 104 -8.03 19.06 -26.85
C ALA A 104 -6.77 19.80 -27.29
N THR A 105 -6.96 20.82 -28.07
CA THR A 105 -6.00 21.87 -28.28
C THR A 105 -6.18 22.88 -27.18
N SER A 106 -5.19 22.97 -26.40
CA SER A 106 -4.83 24.09 -25.57
C SER A 106 -5.01 23.96 -24.07
N GLY A 107 -3.92 23.78 -23.41
CA GLY A 107 -3.35 24.81 -22.57
C GLY A 107 -3.99 25.11 -21.23
N THR A 108 -4.99 24.39 -20.78
CA THR A 108 -5.37 24.43 -19.37
C THR A 108 -5.04 23.08 -18.74
N GLY A 109 -4.12 23.09 -17.77
CA GLY A 109 -3.59 21.85 -17.14
C GLY A 109 -4.64 20.88 -16.59
N GLN A 110 -5.90 21.26 -16.52
CA GLN A 110 -7.01 20.42 -16.07
C GLN A 110 -7.42 19.33 -17.08
N SER A 111 -7.26 19.57 -18.38
CA SER A 111 -7.62 18.56 -19.40
C SER A 111 -6.60 17.42 -19.53
N GLN A 112 -5.45 17.54 -18.89
CA GLN A 112 -4.38 16.55 -18.89
C GLN A 112 -4.24 15.81 -17.56
N LEU A 113 -5.01 16.18 -16.54
CA LEU A 113 -5.00 15.48 -15.26
C LEU A 113 -5.62 14.08 -15.41
N PRO A 114 -5.09 13.09 -14.67
CA PRO A 114 -5.66 11.75 -14.66
C PRO A 114 -7.08 11.75 -14.11
N GLN A 115 -7.82 10.68 -14.38
CA GLN A 115 -9.12 10.45 -13.75
C GLN A 115 -8.90 9.73 -12.42
N PRO A 116 -9.69 10.02 -11.38
CA PRO A 116 -9.57 9.36 -10.08
C PRO A 116 -9.64 7.82 -10.17
N GLY A 117 -10.51 7.28 -11.04
CA GLY A 117 -10.74 5.84 -11.15
C GLY A 117 -11.61 5.26 -10.02
N PRO A 118 -12.06 3.99 -10.17
CA PRO A 118 -13.06 3.39 -9.30
C PRO A 118 -12.59 3.21 -7.85
N ILE A 119 -11.32 2.91 -7.64
CA ILE A 119 -10.83 2.67 -6.27
C ILE A 119 -10.85 3.97 -5.44
N ASN A 120 -10.55 5.11 -6.05
CA ASN A 120 -10.68 6.41 -5.38
C ASN A 120 -12.14 6.81 -5.14
N GLU A 121 -13.07 6.30 -5.96
CA GLU A 121 -14.51 6.43 -5.68
C GLU A 121 -14.90 5.64 -4.43
N GLU A 122 -14.45 4.40 -4.30
CA GLU A 122 -14.69 3.57 -3.11
C GLU A 122 -14.05 4.16 -1.85
N ILE A 123 -12.82 4.74 -1.96
CA ILE A 123 -12.18 5.46 -0.86
C ILE A 123 -13.03 6.68 -0.46
N ALA A 124 -13.53 7.44 -1.42
CA ALA A 124 -14.40 8.57 -1.17
C ALA A 124 -15.73 8.16 -0.51
N ASP A 125 -16.29 7.00 -0.91
CA ASP A 125 -17.48 6.43 -0.29
C ASP A 125 -17.23 6.10 1.18
N ALA A 126 -16.10 5.47 1.51
CA ALA A 126 -15.70 5.16 2.88
C ALA A 126 -15.47 6.45 3.71
N VAL A 127 -14.83 7.46 3.14
CA VAL A 127 -14.66 8.78 3.78
C VAL A 127 -16.01 9.43 4.04
N HIS A 128 -16.92 9.42 3.07
CA HIS A 128 -18.24 10.01 3.22
C HIS A 128 -19.05 9.33 4.33
N GLN A 129 -19.06 7.99 4.39
CA GLN A 129 -19.71 7.24 5.48
C GLN A 129 -19.14 7.60 6.84
N LEU A 130 -17.81 7.76 6.93
CA LEU A 130 -17.16 8.14 8.18
C LEU A 130 -17.54 9.56 8.60
N VAL A 131 -17.58 10.51 7.67
CA VAL A 131 -18.03 11.91 7.92
C VAL A 131 -19.49 11.96 8.36
N GLN A 132 -20.37 11.12 7.82
CA GLN A 132 -21.75 11.03 8.28
C GLN A 132 -21.84 10.55 9.75
N SER A 133 -20.94 9.69 10.17
CA SER A 133 -20.89 9.18 11.55
C SER A 133 -20.17 10.14 12.50
N LYS A 134 -19.16 10.86 11.99
CA LYS A 134 -18.33 11.81 12.76
C LYS A 134 -17.94 13.00 11.86
N PRO A 135 -18.71 14.09 11.88
CA PRO A 135 -18.38 15.30 11.13
C PRO A 135 -17.07 15.91 11.62
N VAL A 136 -16.02 15.78 10.82
CA VAL A 136 -14.68 16.36 11.07
C VAL A 136 -14.09 16.83 9.75
N MET A 137 -13.00 17.64 9.82
CA MET A 137 -12.26 18.07 8.64
C MET A 137 -11.64 16.88 7.91
N VAL A 138 -11.75 16.86 6.59
CA VAL A 138 -11.17 15.88 5.69
C VAL A 138 -10.02 16.52 4.91
N TYR A 139 -8.85 15.91 4.98
CA TYR A 139 -7.68 16.20 4.14
C TYR A 139 -7.52 15.07 3.16
N ALA A 140 -7.93 15.26 1.93
CA ALA A 140 -7.93 14.22 0.93
C ALA A 140 -6.96 14.52 -0.21
N GLN A 141 -6.18 13.52 -0.60
CA GLN A 141 -5.41 13.62 -1.84
C GLN A 141 -6.35 13.93 -2.99
N TRP A 142 -5.85 14.66 -3.98
CA TRP A 142 -6.67 15.31 -5.02
C TRP A 142 -7.66 14.36 -5.70
N GLU A 143 -7.28 13.13 -5.98
CA GLU A 143 -8.12 12.13 -6.66
C GLU A 143 -9.37 11.82 -5.82
N VAL A 144 -9.20 11.59 -4.53
CA VAL A 144 -10.30 11.33 -3.59
C VAL A 144 -11.11 12.60 -3.37
N ALA A 145 -10.45 13.75 -3.20
CA ALA A 145 -11.11 15.03 -3.02
C ALA A 145 -12.00 15.40 -4.21
N SER A 146 -11.57 15.10 -5.43
CA SER A 146 -12.33 15.33 -6.65
C SER A 146 -13.67 14.58 -6.63
N VAL A 147 -13.64 13.32 -6.20
CA VAL A 147 -14.86 12.48 -6.07
C VAL A 147 -15.75 13.00 -4.94
N LEU A 148 -15.17 13.31 -3.76
CA LEU A 148 -15.93 13.87 -2.64
C LEU A 148 -16.67 15.15 -3.03
N THR A 149 -16.02 16.01 -3.81
CA THR A 149 -16.64 17.23 -4.32
C THR A 149 -17.72 16.93 -5.37
N ALA A 150 -17.42 16.10 -6.35
CA ALA A 150 -18.33 15.86 -7.48
C ALA A 150 -19.55 15.01 -7.08
N LYS A 151 -19.33 13.91 -6.33
CA LYS A 151 -20.38 12.95 -5.95
C LYS A 151 -21.17 13.37 -4.72
N TYR A 152 -20.48 13.90 -3.70
CA TYR A 152 -21.06 14.19 -2.39
C TYR A 152 -21.21 15.69 -2.11
N GLN A 153 -20.78 16.54 -3.05
CA GLN A 153 -20.87 18.02 -2.93
C GLN A 153 -20.22 18.54 -1.64
N MET A 154 -19.17 17.86 -1.16
CA MET A 154 -18.44 18.30 0.01
C MET A 154 -17.80 19.67 -0.26
N SER A 155 -18.11 20.63 0.61
CA SER A 155 -17.58 21.99 0.48
C SER A 155 -16.18 22.14 1.06
N SER A 156 -15.47 23.18 0.64
CA SER A 156 -14.14 23.52 1.17
C SER A 156 -14.14 23.86 2.67
N ALA A 157 -15.31 24.05 3.29
CA ALA A 157 -15.42 24.20 4.73
C ALA A 157 -15.10 22.91 5.51
N ASN A 158 -15.31 21.74 4.86
CA ASN A 158 -15.13 20.42 5.48
C ASN A 158 -14.14 19.53 4.72
N LEU A 159 -13.64 19.97 3.55
CA LEU A 159 -12.75 19.23 2.70
C LEU A 159 -11.59 20.10 2.21
N GLN A 160 -10.38 19.67 2.51
CA GLN A 160 -9.14 20.23 1.96
C GLN A 160 -8.56 19.26 0.93
N SER A 161 -8.53 19.67 -0.33
CA SER A 161 -7.85 18.93 -1.39
C SER A 161 -6.33 19.13 -1.32
N ILE A 162 -5.58 18.03 -1.36
CA ILE A 162 -4.13 18.03 -1.19
C ILE A 162 -3.44 17.61 -2.48
N LYS A 163 -2.48 18.42 -2.91
CA LYS A 163 -1.52 18.13 -4.00
C LYS A 163 -2.09 17.37 -5.21
N PRO A 164 -2.65 18.05 -6.20
CA PRO A 164 -2.94 17.42 -7.48
C PRO A 164 -1.64 16.91 -8.14
N PRO A 165 -1.72 15.91 -9.04
CA PRO A 165 -0.61 15.55 -9.90
C PRO A 165 -0.12 16.76 -10.69
N THR A 166 1.16 16.79 -10.99
CA THR A 166 1.75 17.82 -11.86
C THR A 166 1.98 17.25 -13.26
N VAL A 167 1.67 18.05 -14.28
CA VAL A 167 1.86 17.68 -15.67
C VAL A 167 3.01 18.53 -16.23
N ALA A 168 4.11 17.88 -16.59
CA ALA A 168 5.24 18.56 -17.25
C ALA A 168 4.88 18.96 -18.69
N SER A 169 5.64 19.89 -19.29
CA SER A 169 5.41 20.36 -20.65
C SER A 169 5.49 19.26 -21.71
N ASN A 170 6.19 18.18 -21.43
CA ASN A 170 6.29 16.99 -22.29
C ASN A 170 5.14 15.97 -22.06
N GLY A 171 4.13 16.31 -21.24
CA GLY A 171 3.02 15.43 -20.91
C GLY A 171 3.31 14.37 -19.83
N THR A 172 4.50 14.35 -19.25
CA THR A 172 4.81 13.44 -18.14
C THR A 172 4.04 13.85 -16.88
N ILE A 173 3.33 12.91 -16.27
CA ILE A 173 2.58 13.14 -15.04
C ILE A 173 3.42 12.67 -13.86
N SER A 174 3.61 13.56 -12.88
CA SER A 174 4.24 13.24 -11.61
C SER A 174 3.17 13.22 -10.52
N TYR A 175 3.07 12.09 -9.84
CA TYR A 175 2.12 11.89 -8.75
C TYR A 175 2.79 12.15 -7.41
N PRO A 176 2.13 12.86 -6.48
CA PRO A 176 2.67 13.01 -5.13
C PRO A 176 2.70 11.64 -4.41
N ALA A 177 3.82 11.35 -3.77
CA ALA A 177 3.93 10.18 -2.90
C ALA A 177 3.12 10.40 -1.60
N LEU A 178 2.90 9.32 -0.83
CA LEU A 178 2.25 9.43 0.50
C LEU A 178 2.97 10.44 1.40
N ASP A 179 4.29 10.45 1.34
CA ASP A 179 5.14 11.38 2.09
C ASP A 179 4.89 12.84 1.73
N ASP A 180 4.81 13.14 0.43
CA ASP A 180 4.49 14.48 -0.07
C ASP A 180 3.11 14.97 0.39
N VAL A 181 2.14 14.06 0.41
CA VAL A 181 0.77 14.36 0.85
C VAL A 181 0.76 14.64 2.35
N ALA A 182 1.41 13.79 3.15
CA ALA A 182 1.52 13.96 4.59
C ALA A 182 2.23 15.28 4.94
N ALA A 183 3.37 15.56 4.30
CA ALA A 183 4.11 16.82 4.47
C ALA A 183 3.25 18.05 4.12
N ALA A 184 2.48 18.00 3.03
CA ALA A 184 1.61 19.09 2.62
C ALA A 184 0.49 19.35 3.64
N ILE A 185 -0.08 18.29 4.23
CA ILE A 185 -1.10 18.44 5.29
C ILE A 185 -0.50 19.15 6.51
N ILE A 186 0.70 18.74 6.96
CA ILE A 186 1.37 19.39 8.08
C ILE A 186 1.70 20.85 7.77
N ALA A 187 2.19 21.15 6.58
CA ALA A 187 2.47 22.52 6.15
C ALA A 187 1.21 23.41 6.17
N LEU A 188 0.05 22.87 5.81
CA LEU A 188 -1.23 23.60 5.87
C LEU A 188 -1.71 23.83 7.29
N GLN A 189 -1.48 22.88 8.20
CA GLN A 189 -1.94 22.96 9.59
C GLN A 189 -0.95 23.64 10.53
N GLY A 190 0.27 23.83 10.09
CA GLY A 190 1.38 24.34 10.91
C GLY A 190 1.96 23.30 11.86
N THR A 191 1.15 22.42 12.45
CA THR A 191 1.61 21.35 13.35
C THR A 191 0.75 20.10 13.19
N ALA A 192 1.36 18.93 13.42
CA ALA A 192 0.63 17.66 13.45
C ALA A 192 -0.39 17.59 14.61
N ALA A 193 -0.07 18.24 15.73
CA ALA A 193 -0.96 18.27 16.90
C ALA A 193 -2.31 18.96 16.63
N ALA A 194 -2.35 19.93 15.71
CA ALA A 194 -3.58 20.61 15.31
C ALA A 194 -4.64 19.68 14.69
N LEU A 195 -4.21 18.54 14.13
CA LEU A 195 -5.12 17.53 13.56
C LEU A 195 -5.82 16.68 14.64
N GLY A 196 -5.28 16.65 15.85
CA GLY A 196 -5.74 15.71 16.88
C GLY A 196 -5.46 14.27 16.48
N THR A 197 -6.43 13.39 16.74
CA THR A 197 -6.33 11.98 16.34
C THR A 197 -6.85 11.81 14.91
N VAL A 198 -6.03 11.24 14.05
CA VAL A 198 -6.28 11.15 12.61
C VAL A 198 -6.76 9.76 12.23
N ALA A 199 -7.89 9.67 11.54
CA ALA A 199 -8.30 8.46 10.83
C ALA A 199 -7.71 8.47 9.42
N VAL A 200 -6.93 7.44 9.09
CA VAL A 200 -6.41 7.25 7.73
C VAL A 200 -7.37 6.37 6.93
N VAL A 201 -7.81 6.85 5.77
CA VAL A 201 -8.67 6.12 4.84
C VAL A 201 -7.97 6.01 3.50
N THR A 202 -7.82 4.79 3.01
CA THR A 202 -7.19 4.47 1.72
C THR A 202 -7.51 3.02 1.36
N HIS A 203 -6.90 2.48 0.30
CA HIS A 203 -6.99 1.05 -0.01
C HIS A 203 -6.41 0.21 1.13
N ARG A 204 -7.05 -0.93 1.46
CA ARG A 204 -6.67 -1.79 2.59
C ARG A 204 -5.18 -2.16 2.58
N ASP A 205 -4.68 -2.60 1.43
CA ASP A 205 -3.29 -3.08 1.31
C ASP A 205 -2.25 -1.93 1.36
N GLN A 206 -2.69 -0.66 1.22
CA GLN A 206 -1.86 0.55 1.40
C GLN A 206 -1.93 1.10 2.83
N ALA A 207 -2.95 0.75 3.59
CA ALA A 207 -3.31 1.43 4.82
C ALA A 207 -2.21 1.39 5.89
N LYS A 208 -1.49 0.27 6.01
CA LYS A 208 -0.35 0.15 6.94
C LYS A 208 0.71 1.21 6.65
N ARG A 209 1.17 1.28 5.40
CA ARG A 209 2.20 2.24 4.98
C ARG A 209 1.69 3.68 5.08
N ALA A 210 0.43 3.94 4.75
CA ALA A 210 -0.17 5.27 4.88
C ALA A 210 -0.23 5.74 6.34
N ILE A 211 -0.56 4.86 7.29
CA ILE A 211 -0.51 5.14 8.73
C ILE A 211 0.94 5.37 9.20
N GLN A 212 1.88 4.53 8.77
CA GLN A 212 3.30 4.69 9.12
C GLN A 212 3.86 6.02 8.59
N THR A 213 3.57 6.38 7.34
CA THR A 213 3.97 7.67 6.75
C THR A 213 3.35 8.84 7.51
N SER A 214 2.05 8.80 7.81
CA SER A 214 1.39 9.84 8.60
C SER A 214 2.06 10.02 9.97
N ARG A 215 2.40 8.91 10.65
CA ARG A 215 3.10 8.93 11.94
C ARG A 215 4.52 9.47 11.83
N ALA A 216 5.25 9.16 10.76
CA ALA A 216 6.58 9.72 10.51
C ALA A 216 6.56 11.26 10.40
N HIS A 217 5.44 11.83 9.94
CA HIS A 217 5.18 13.27 9.94
C HIS A 217 4.56 13.80 11.26
N GLY A 218 4.57 13.00 12.33
CA GLY A 218 4.11 13.38 13.66
C GLY A 218 2.60 13.30 13.89
N MET A 219 1.81 12.81 12.93
CA MET A 219 0.37 12.65 13.10
C MET A 219 0.06 11.48 14.06
N ASN A 220 -0.93 11.65 14.92
CA ASN A 220 -1.47 10.57 15.74
C ASN A 220 -2.47 9.75 14.92
N ALA A 221 -1.97 8.89 14.01
CA ALA A 221 -2.70 8.26 12.90
C ALA A 221 -3.07 6.80 13.17
N TYR A 222 -4.30 6.42 12.80
CA TYR A 222 -4.91 5.10 12.99
C TYR A 222 -5.89 4.77 11.87
N ALA A 223 -6.28 3.50 11.75
CA ALA A 223 -7.50 3.11 11.05
C ALA A 223 -8.73 3.41 11.92
N ALA A 224 -9.86 3.74 11.32
CA ALA A 224 -11.13 3.90 12.03
C ALA A 224 -11.80 2.54 12.23
N GLN A 225 -12.20 2.22 13.46
CA GLN A 225 -12.93 0.98 13.75
C GLN A 225 -14.29 0.95 13.04
N GLY A 226 -14.62 -0.20 12.46
CA GLY A 226 -15.90 -0.42 11.77
C GLY A 226 -15.99 0.19 10.37
N VAL A 227 -14.92 0.81 9.86
CA VAL A 227 -14.85 1.29 8.49
C VAL A 227 -14.24 0.20 7.60
N THR A 228 -14.98 -0.20 6.56
CA THR A 228 -14.47 -1.12 5.55
C THR A 228 -13.67 -0.34 4.52
N LEU A 229 -12.39 -0.67 4.39
CA LEU A 229 -11.51 -0.10 3.38
C LEU A 229 -11.66 -0.85 2.04
N PRO A 230 -11.55 -0.17 0.89
CA PRO A 230 -11.53 -0.80 -0.43
C PRO A 230 -10.47 -1.90 -0.55
N VAL A 231 -10.79 -2.94 -1.29
CA VAL A 231 -9.92 -4.12 -1.48
C VAL A 231 -9.70 -4.48 -2.94
N ASP A 232 -10.46 -3.85 -3.85
CA ASP A 232 -10.44 -4.14 -5.27
C ASP A 232 -9.28 -3.46 -5.98
N TYR A 233 -8.94 -3.95 -7.16
CA TYR A 233 -7.86 -3.45 -8.00
C TYR A 233 -8.37 -3.07 -9.37
N ASP A 234 -7.89 -1.96 -9.92
CA ASP A 234 -8.30 -1.51 -11.24
C ASP A 234 -7.29 -1.96 -12.31
N ALA A 235 -7.68 -2.93 -13.14
CA ALA A 235 -6.86 -3.41 -14.25
C ALA A 235 -6.48 -2.31 -15.26
N GLN A 236 -7.19 -1.17 -15.24
CA GLN A 236 -6.94 -0.02 -16.12
C GLN A 236 -6.17 1.12 -15.42
N ALA A 237 -5.70 0.90 -14.19
CA ALA A 237 -4.90 1.90 -13.49
C ALA A 237 -3.67 2.32 -14.31
N SER A 238 -3.33 3.62 -14.25
CA SER A 238 -2.14 4.17 -14.92
C SER A 238 -0.86 3.50 -14.42
N GLN A 239 -0.77 3.31 -13.10
CA GLN A 239 0.36 2.65 -12.46
C GLN A 239 0.22 1.12 -12.54
N PRO A 240 1.14 0.41 -13.22
CA PRO A 240 1.04 -1.05 -13.36
C PRO A 240 0.96 -1.82 -12.04
N ALA A 241 1.61 -1.33 -10.98
CA ALA A 241 1.55 -1.96 -9.66
C ALA A 241 0.14 -1.96 -9.07
N ASN A 242 -0.69 -0.95 -9.38
CA ASN A 242 -2.06 -0.81 -8.86
C ASN A 242 -3.11 -1.62 -9.65
N ARG A 243 -2.69 -2.40 -10.66
CA ARG A 243 -3.60 -3.20 -11.49
C ARG A 243 -3.94 -4.56 -10.90
N ARG A 244 -3.08 -5.09 -10.02
CA ARG A 244 -3.23 -6.41 -9.43
C ARG A 244 -2.59 -6.47 -8.05
N ARG A 245 -3.23 -7.23 -7.16
CA ARG A 245 -2.81 -7.32 -5.76
C ARG A 245 -1.38 -7.83 -5.58
N ASP A 246 -1.00 -8.88 -6.29
CA ASP A 246 0.34 -9.48 -6.20
C ASP A 246 1.45 -8.48 -6.59
N LEU A 247 1.22 -7.66 -7.63
CA LEU A 247 2.15 -6.62 -8.03
C LEU A 247 2.20 -5.49 -7.00
N TYR A 248 1.03 -5.10 -6.48
CA TYR A 248 0.96 -4.03 -5.49
C TYR A 248 1.67 -4.40 -4.19
N LEU A 249 1.41 -5.60 -3.64
CA LEU A 249 2.02 -6.03 -2.39
C LEU A 249 3.54 -6.05 -2.46
N LEU A 250 4.14 -6.53 -3.56
CA LEU A 250 5.59 -6.47 -3.76
C LEU A 250 6.09 -5.03 -3.79
N ASN A 251 5.40 -4.15 -4.53
CA ASN A 251 5.75 -2.74 -4.58
C ASN A 251 5.63 -2.06 -3.21
N ASP A 252 4.57 -2.36 -2.45
CA ASP A 252 4.34 -1.77 -1.13
C ASP A 252 5.38 -2.22 -0.11
N MET A 253 5.74 -3.52 -0.07
CA MET A 253 6.81 -4.05 0.77
C MET A 253 8.16 -3.38 0.47
N MET A 254 8.50 -3.22 -0.82
CA MET A 254 9.72 -2.50 -1.22
C MET A 254 9.73 -1.05 -0.72
N ASN A 255 8.59 -0.36 -0.81
CA ASN A 255 8.46 1.00 -0.30
C ASN A 255 8.55 1.06 1.23
N GLN A 256 8.00 0.07 1.96
CA GLN A 256 8.17 -0.02 3.42
C GLN A 256 9.65 -0.19 3.80
N PHE A 257 10.39 -1.05 3.10
CA PHE A 257 11.84 -1.19 3.30
C PHE A 257 12.60 0.09 2.98
N ALA A 258 12.28 0.78 1.90
CA ALA A 258 12.91 2.05 1.53
C ALA A 258 12.69 3.11 2.61
N THR A 259 11.48 3.24 3.14
CA THR A 259 11.13 4.16 4.21
C THR A 259 11.85 3.80 5.52
N LEU A 260 11.87 2.53 5.91
CA LEU A 260 12.60 2.05 7.07
C LEU A 260 14.09 2.37 6.96
N ARG A 261 14.71 2.03 5.83
CA ARG A 261 16.12 2.32 5.57
C ARG A 261 16.42 3.82 5.69
N ALA A 262 15.60 4.67 5.08
CA ALA A 262 15.77 6.12 5.16
C ALA A 262 15.67 6.62 6.61
N SER A 263 14.71 6.11 7.38
CA SER A 263 14.53 6.44 8.80
C SER A 263 15.74 6.02 9.64
N LEU A 264 16.25 4.80 9.45
CA LEU A 264 17.43 4.30 10.19
C LEU A 264 18.69 5.11 9.85
N ILE A 265 18.87 5.48 8.58
CA ILE A 265 20.00 6.34 8.16
C ILE A 265 19.89 7.71 8.83
N ALA A 266 18.71 8.34 8.80
CA ALA A 266 18.51 9.66 9.40
C ALA A 266 18.70 9.63 10.92
N GLN A 267 18.33 8.54 11.60
CA GLN A 267 18.59 8.36 13.04
C GLN A 267 20.08 8.20 13.35
N GLN A 268 20.79 7.43 12.55
CA GLN A 268 22.22 7.16 12.75
C GLN A 268 23.10 8.33 12.31
N TYR A 269 22.71 9.03 11.26
CA TYR A 269 23.47 10.10 10.63
C TYR A 269 22.62 11.36 10.44
N PRO A 270 22.22 12.04 11.53
CA PRO A 270 21.27 13.16 11.44
C PRO A 270 21.81 14.39 10.68
N ASN A 271 23.11 14.43 10.44
CA ASN A 271 23.81 15.50 9.73
C ASN A 271 24.52 15.01 8.46
N GLY A 272 24.22 13.78 8.00
CA GLY A 272 24.88 13.14 6.85
C GLY A 272 24.23 13.40 5.51
#